data_91dce33fda8156939d2cd699f4c5a7e0
#
_entry.id   91dce33fda8156939d2cd699f4c5a7e0
#
_cell.length_a   1.000
_cell.length_b   1.000
_cell.length_c   1.000
_cell.angle_alpha   90.00
_cell.angle_beta   90.00
_cell.angle_gamma   90.00
#
_symmetry.space_group_name_H-M   'P 1'
#
loop_
_entity.id
_entity.type
_entity.pdbx_description
1 polymer ?
#
loop_
_entity_poly.entity_id
_entity_poly.type
_entity_poly.pdbx_seq_one_letter_code
_entity_poly.pdbx_strand_id
1 'polypeptide(L)'
;ALIIQKRLGFSDRELVEEITENPYLQYFIGLPGYQETPPFDASTLVAFRKRIDLDMSQFMNDILLEENKAKQDSENKDPHDKNDNGSSEGSAAVGRKSDKTESPEAADKDVNSGTLIIDATCAPSYIRYPQDFSLLNEAREKLEDIIFRICGDNGLYRPRTYCREARKNYLNLAKCKKRSKKKIRATVRKQLGYVRRDLGYIDRYISDGYALLPKEEKLLDTIRKLYEQQKYMYDNKTHKVADRIVSIAQPYIRPIVRGKTKSPVEFGIKFDLSIDEDHMGRIEKITFDPYNESEVLKRAVESYKTRTGHYPERVLADQIYRTRENRKFCKENGIRLSGPKLGRPSKELSAEEKHIEYKDNTDRIEVERSFSLSKRCYGLGLIKTKLEETSYGSVGLSIFVTNLFRILGRASDLFCAFFKVLFLTTDMRPLYINAEIFSAV
;
A
#
# COMPACT_ATOMS: atom_id res chain seq x y z
N ALA A 1 16.17 6.68 -10.25
CA ALA A 1 16.37 5.22 -10.33
C ALA A 1 15.18 4.44 -9.70
N LEU A 2 14.81 4.65 -8.39
CA LEU A 2 13.72 3.88 -7.75
C LEU A 2 12.33 4.09 -8.39
N ILE A 3 12.05 5.26 -8.97
CA ILE A 3 10.81 5.50 -9.74
C ILE A 3 10.79 4.62 -10.99
N ILE A 4 11.90 4.56 -11.72
CA ILE A 4 12.09 3.69 -12.89
C ILE A 4 11.85 2.23 -12.49
N GLN A 5 12.46 1.81 -11.38
CA GLN A 5 12.29 0.44 -10.86
C GLN A 5 10.83 0.10 -10.57
N LYS A 6 10.08 1.02 -9.94
CA LYS A 6 8.65 0.82 -9.66
C LYS A 6 7.81 0.75 -10.93
N ARG A 7 8.16 1.53 -11.95
CA ARG A 7 7.44 1.57 -13.23
C ARG A 7 7.72 0.34 -14.10
N LEU A 8 8.97 -0.09 -14.20
CA LEU A 8 9.39 -1.16 -15.12
C LEU A 8 9.53 -2.53 -14.43
N GLY A 9 9.52 -2.59 -13.10
CA GLY A 9 9.51 -3.84 -12.33
C GLY A 9 10.87 -4.55 -12.23
N PHE A 10 11.97 -3.90 -12.62
CA PHE A 10 13.32 -4.46 -12.62
C PHE A 10 13.82 -4.84 -11.22
N SER A 11 14.70 -5.84 -11.15
CA SER A 11 15.56 -6.07 -9.99
C SER A 11 16.62 -4.97 -9.88
N ASP A 12 17.38 -4.92 -8.78
CA ASP A 12 18.41 -3.90 -8.58
C ASP A 12 19.52 -3.99 -9.64
N ARG A 13 19.91 -5.19 -10.04
CA ARG A 13 20.94 -5.41 -11.06
C ARG A 13 20.43 -5.06 -12.45
N GLU A 14 19.27 -5.59 -12.82
CA GLU A 14 18.62 -5.26 -14.11
C GLU A 14 18.42 -3.75 -14.25
N LEU A 15 18.03 -3.04 -13.18
CA LEU A 15 17.86 -1.60 -13.21
C LEU A 15 19.18 -0.87 -13.54
N VAL A 16 20.28 -1.30 -12.94
CA VAL A 16 21.60 -0.70 -13.21
C VAL A 16 22.04 -0.97 -14.65
N GLU A 17 21.87 -2.19 -15.14
CA GLU A 17 22.14 -2.59 -16.53
C GLU A 17 21.33 -1.77 -17.52
N GLU A 18 20.01 -1.71 -17.33
CA GLU A 18 19.10 -0.93 -18.18
C GLU A 18 19.40 0.58 -18.17
N ILE A 19 19.74 1.16 -17.02
CA ILE A 19 20.16 2.56 -16.97
C ILE A 19 21.49 2.77 -17.71
N THR A 20 22.41 1.81 -17.62
CA THR A 20 23.71 1.91 -18.31
C THR A 20 23.55 1.88 -19.82
N GLU A 21 22.62 1.07 -20.33
CA GLU A 21 22.41 0.90 -21.79
C GLU A 21 21.48 1.95 -22.41
N ASN A 22 20.64 2.60 -21.60
CA ASN A 22 19.58 3.48 -22.10
C ASN A 22 19.86 4.97 -21.81
N PRO A 23 20.17 5.78 -22.83
CA PRO A 23 20.47 7.20 -22.68
C PRO A 23 19.28 8.00 -22.12
N TYR A 24 18.03 7.60 -22.38
CA TYR A 24 16.85 8.28 -21.83
C TYR A 24 16.72 8.06 -20.34
N LEU A 25 17.04 6.86 -19.84
CA LEU A 25 17.05 6.57 -18.42
C LEU A 25 18.20 7.29 -17.71
N GLN A 26 19.37 7.41 -18.37
CA GLN A 26 20.49 8.21 -17.86
C GLN A 26 20.11 9.69 -17.75
N TYR A 27 19.49 10.24 -18.78
CA TYR A 27 18.96 11.61 -18.76
C TYR A 27 17.92 11.79 -17.62
N PHE A 28 17.00 10.87 -17.49
CA PHE A 28 15.97 10.92 -16.44
C PHE A 28 16.54 10.93 -15.02
N ILE A 29 17.65 10.24 -14.76
CA ILE A 29 18.32 10.27 -13.46
C ILE A 29 19.26 11.47 -13.27
N GLY A 30 19.36 12.35 -14.26
CA GLY A 30 20.09 13.60 -14.18
C GLY A 30 21.59 13.48 -14.53
N LEU A 31 22.01 12.49 -15.32
CA LEU A 31 23.39 12.44 -15.81
C LEU A 31 23.64 13.54 -16.85
N PRO A 32 24.80 14.20 -16.80
CA PRO A 32 25.12 15.31 -17.72
C PRO A 32 25.35 14.86 -19.17
N GLY A 33 25.60 13.58 -19.40
CA GLY A 33 25.83 13.00 -20.70
C GLY A 33 25.77 11.48 -20.65
N TYR A 34 25.74 10.85 -21.84
CA TYR A 34 25.74 9.39 -21.93
C TYR A 34 27.11 8.82 -21.52
N GLN A 35 27.04 7.75 -20.73
CA GLN A 35 28.23 6.98 -20.32
C GLN A 35 27.94 5.47 -20.44
N GLU A 36 28.98 4.71 -20.83
CA GLU A 36 28.90 3.26 -21.00
C GLU A 36 29.18 2.49 -19.69
N THR A 37 29.64 3.20 -18.66
CA THR A 37 29.89 2.59 -17.35
C THR A 37 28.70 2.73 -16.42
N PRO A 38 28.44 1.72 -15.58
CA PRO A 38 27.35 1.79 -14.60
C PRO A 38 27.45 3.04 -13.71
N PRO A 39 26.38 3.86 -13.60
CA PRO A 39 26.44 5.12 -12.84
C PRO A 39 26.51 4.90 -11.32
N PHE A 40 26.14 3.74 -10.85
CA PHE A 40 26.21 3.33 -9.45
C PHE A 40 26.15 1.80 -9.32
N ASP A 41 26.62 1.27 -8.19
CA ASP A 41 26.49 -0.15 -7.88
C ASP A 41 25.06 -0.49 -7.38
N ALA A 42 24.57 -1.70 -7.69
CA ALA A 42 23.25 -2.15 -7.27
C ALA A 42 23.03 -2.12 -5.73
N SER A 43 24.10 -2.29 -4.94
CA SER A 43 24.05 -2.20 -3.48
C SER A 43 23.72 -0.78 -2.98
N THR A 44 24.00 0.24 -3.75
CA THR A 44 23.65 1.64 -3.44
C THR A 44 22.14 1.81 -3.28
N LEU A 45 21.33 1.09 -4.06
CA LEU A 45 19.88 1.14 -3.97
C LEU A 45 19.36 0.63 -2.62
N VAL A 46 20.09 -0.29 -1.98
CA VAL A 46 19.74 -0.77 -0.63
C VAL A 46 19.88 0.34 0.40
N ALA A 47 20.95 1.14 0.31
CA ALA A 47 21.17 2.30 1.17
C ALA A 47 20.12 3.40 0.93
N PHE A 48 19.79 3.66 -0.34
CA PHE A 48 18.75 4.63 -0.69
C PHE A 48 17.36 4.23 -0.17
N ARG A 49 16.97 2.95 -0.25
CA ARG A 49 15.68 2.49 0.27
C ARG A 49 15.55 2.67 1.79
N LYS A 50 16.65 2.64 2.54
CA LYS A 50 16.64 2.93 3.97
C LYS A 50 16.40 4.40 4.29
N ARG A 51 16.72 5.31 3.36
CA ARG A 51 16.47 6.75 3.49
C ARG A 51 15.06 7.14 3.05
N ILE A 52 14.45 6.36 2.15
CA ILE A 52 13.07 6.57 1.71
C ILE A 52 12.17 5.66 2.55
N ASP A 53 11.94 6.09 3.78
CA ASP A 53 10.96 5.50 4.68
C ASP A 53 9.53 5.93 4.32
N LEU A 54 8.57 5.64 5.18
CA LEU A 54 7.18 6.02 4.97
C LEU A 54 7.02 7.54 4.98
N ASP A 55 7.59 8.21 5.95
CA ASP A 55 7.43 9.66 6.16
C ASP A 55 8.01 10.43 4.97
N MET A 56 9.21 10.05 4.51
CA MET A 56 9.82 10.65 3.31
C MET A 56 8.96 10.40 2.06
N SER A 57 8.41 9.20 1.89
CA SER A 57 7.57 8.90 0.72
C SER A 57 6.23 9.62 0.75
N GLN A 58 5.64 9.85 1.93
CA GLN A 58 4.45 10.67 2.10
C GLN A 58 4.75 12.15 1.85
N PHE A 59 5.84 12.66 2.39
CA PHE A 59 6.29 14.04 2.15
C PHE A 59 6.51 14.32 0.66
N MET A 60 7.19 13.42 -0.06
CA MET A 60 7.35 13.53 -1.52
C MET A 60 5.99 13.53 -2.24
N ASN A 61 5.05 12.73 -1.77
CA ASN A 61 3.71 12.67 -2.34
C ASN A 61 2.94 13.97 -2.10
N ASP A 62 3.02 14.54 -0.91
CA ASP A 62 2.34 15.79 -0.57
C ASP A 62 2.88 16.97 -1.39
N ILE A 63 4.21 17.11 -1.54
CA ILE A 63 4.82 18.11 -2.42
C ILE A 63 4.30 17.95 -3.86
N LEU A 64 4.30 16.73 -4.40
CA LEU A 64 3.82 16.48 -5.75
C LEU A 64 2.37 16.94 -5.94
N LEU A 65 1.51 16.69 -4.95
CA LEU A 65 0.10 17.01 -5.01
C LEU A 65 -0.16 18.51 -4.84
N GLU A 66 0.58 19.18 -3.97
CA GLU A 66 0.52 20.63 -3.77
C GLU A 66 0.97 21.38 -5.04
N GLU A 67 2.09 20.98 -5.65
CA GLU A 67 2.55 21.55 -6.92
C GLU A 67 1.53 21.34 -8.06
N ASN A 68 0.93 20.15 -8.14
CA ASN A 68 -0.09 19.87 -9.14
C ASN A 68 -1.33 20.76 -8.95
N LYS A 69 -1.79 20.93 -7.71
CA LYS A 69 -2.92 21.80 -7.39
C LYS A 69 -2.62 23.28 -7.73
N ALA A 70 -1.45 23.77 -7.33
CA ALA A 70 -1.03 25.15 -7.65
C ALA A 70 -0.99 25.42 -9.17
N LYS A 71 -0.58 24.44 -9.98
CA LYS A 71 -0.60 24.54 -11.46
C LYS A 71 -2.03 24.60 -11.99
N GLN A 72 -2.92 23.73 -11.52
CA GLN A 72 -4.34 23.75 -11.93
C GLN A 72 -5.03 25.07 -11.56
N ASP A 73 -4.77 25.59 -10.36
CA ASP A 73 -5.32 26.88 -9.92
C ASP A 73 -4.78 28.05 -10.75
N SER A 74 -3.54 28.00 -11.21
CA SER A 74 -2.96 29.01 -12.10
C SER A 74 -3.53 28.95 -13.51
N GLU A 75 -3.73 27.75 -14.07
CA GLU A 75 -4.33 27.57 -15.39
C GLU A 75 -5.82 27.99 -15.44
N ASN A 76 -6.54 27.83 -14.33
CA ASN A 76 -7.93 28.28 -14.22
C ASN A 76 -8.09 29.82 -14.02
N LYS A 77 -7.01 30.54 -13.76
CA LYS A 77 -6.98 31.98 -13.53
C LYS A 77 -6.58 32.82 -14.75
N ASP A 78 -6.30 32.22 -15.89
CA ASP A 78 -5.93 32.96 -17.10
C ASP A 78 -7.16 33.62 -17.74
N PRO A 79 -7.11 34.94 -17.94
CA PRO A 79 -8.29 35.77 -18.18
C PRO A 79 -8.56 35.93 -19.67
N HIS A 80 -9.67 35.48 -20.12
CA HIS A 80 -10.34 36.13 -21.24
C HIS A 80 -11.13 37.35 -20.72
N ASP A 81 -10.41 38.36 -20.26
CA ASP A 81 -10.98 39.71 -20.06
C ASP A 81 -9.99 40.79 -20.46
N LYS A 82 -9.80 40.94 -21.78
CA LYS A 82 -9.33 42.20 -22.37
C LYS A 82 -10.09 42.45 -23.65
N ASN A 83 -10.86 43.52 -23.59
CA ASN A 83 -11.48 44.26 -24.67
C ASN A 83 -12.82 43.74 -25.20
N ASP A 84 -13.91 44.38 -24.71
CA ASP A 84 -14.73 45.10 -25.67
C ASP A 84 -15.26 46.42 -25.05
N ASN A 85 -14.68 47.53 -25.50
CA ASN A 85 -15.18 48.87 -25.32
C ASN A 85 -16.16 49.10 -26.45
N GLY A 86 -17.44 49.06 -26.18
CA GLY A 86 -18.48 49.34 -27.15
C GLY A 86 -19.70 49.93 -26.47
N SER A 87 -19.73 51.26 -26.43
CA SER A 87 -20.85 52.09 -26.03
C SER A 87 -22.15 51.77 -26.78
N SER A 88 -23.27 51.68 -26.07
CA SER A 88 -24.50 52.40 -26.53
C SER A 88 -25.56 52.46 -25.41
N GLU A 89 -26.14 53.60 -25.41
CA GLU A 89 -27.13 54.25 -24.53
C GLU A 89 -28.49 53.52 -24.40
N GLY A 90 -29.12 53.73 -23.24
CA GLY A 90 -30.52 54.05 -23.19
C GLY A 90 -31.49 53.02 -22.63
N SER A 91 -31.97 53.18 -21.47
CA SER A 91 -33.31 53.63 -21.16
C SER A 91 -33.76 53.25 -19.76
N ALA A 92 -34.35 54.16 -19.14
CA ALA A 92 -34.84 54.22 -17.77
C ALA A 92 -36.02 53.28 -17.48
N ALA A 93 -36.17 52.82 -16.25
CA ALA A 93 -37.15 53.26 -15.31
C ALA A 93 -37.47 52.35 -14.14
N VAL A 94 -37.59 52.98 -13.00
CA VAL A 94 -38.52 52.80 -11.89
C VAL A 94 -38.14 51.79 -10.80
N GLY A 95 -37.80 52.42 -9.69
CA GLY A 95 -37.51 51.88 -8.39
C GLY A 95 -38.66 51.28 -7.64
N ARG A 96 -38.24 50.45 -6.64
CA ARG A 96 -38.94 50.34 -5.35
C ARG A 96 -37.92 50.13 -4.26
N LYS A 97 -37.89 51.07 -3.32
CA LYS A 97 -37.24 50.98 -2.02
C LYS A 97 -38.03 50.00 -1.14
N SER A 98 -37.36 49.14 -0.41
CA SER A 98 -37.81 48.73 0.91
C SER A 98 -36.60 48.32 1.76
N ASP A 99 -36.50 48.99 2.80
CA ASP A 99 -35.85 48.91 4.10
C ASP A 99 -34.81 47.84 4.42
N LYS A 100 -33.74 48.41 4.93
CA LYS A 100 -32.70 47.75 5.74
C LYS A 100 -33.29 47.20 7.04
N THR A 101 -32.98 45.94 7.32
CA THR A 101 -32.85 45.47 8.67
C THR A 101 -31.51 44.76 8.76
N GLU A 102 -30.59 45.38 9.47
CA GLU A 102 -29.33 44.80 9.86
C GLU A 102 -29.62 43.64 10.84
N SER A 103 -29.17 42.47 10.54
CA SER A 103 -29.00 41.37 11.49
C SER A 103 -27.56 40.89 11.45
N PRO A 104 -27.04 40.43 12.59
CA PRO A 104 -25.61 40.40 12.86
C PRO A 104 -24.89 39.28 12.09
N GLU A 105 -23.62 39.53 11.89
CA GLU A 105 -22.58 38.65 11.37
C GLU A 105 -22.84 37.16 11.61
N ALA A 106 -23.34 36.46 10.59
CA ALA A 106 -23.24 35.05 10.50
C ALA A 106 -21.77 34.75 10.16
N ALA A 107 -21.02 34.23 11.11
CA ALA A 107 -19.72 33.60 10.86
C ALA A 107 -19.82 32.74 9.61
N ASP A 108 -18.94 32.98 8.66
CA ASP A 108 -18.78 32.21 7.43
C ASP A 108 -18.59 30.75 7.82
N LYS A 109 -19.65 29.97 7.78
CA LYS A 109 -19.57 28.55 7.98
C LYS A 109 -18.89 28.02 6.74
N ASP A 110 -17.63 27.62 6.88
CA ASP A 110 -16.89 26.89 5.87
C ASP A 110 -17.82 25.87 5.22
N VAL A 111 -18.21 26.11 3.98
CA VAL A 111 -19.10 25.20 3.24
C VAL A 111 -18.29 23.96 2.90
N ASN A 112 -18.76 22.79 3.38
CA ASN A 112 -18.12 21.51 3.05
C ASN A 112 -18.05 21.34 1.52
N SER A 113 -16.90 20.95 1.00
CA SER A 113 -16.64 20.80 -0.43
C SER A 113 -15.78 19.59 -0.74
N GLY A 114 -15.91 19.07 -1.96
CA GLY A 114 -15.12 17.95 -2.46
C GLY A 114 -15.59 16.56 -2.00
N THR A 115 -14.87 15.56 -2.44
CA THR A 115 -15.18 14.13 -2.20
C THR A 115 -13.99 13.41 -1.62
N LEU A 116 -14.21 12.66 -0.54
CA LEU A 116 -13.22 11.74 0.02
C LEU A 116 -13.68 10.30 -0.21
N ILE A 117 -12.89 9.52 -0.94
CA ILE A 117 -13.10 8.07 -1.13
C ILE A 117 -12.08 7.34 -0.26
N ILE A 118 -12.52 6.39 0.55
CA ILE A 118 -11.61 5.62 1.42
C ILE A 118 -11.89 4.13 1.32
N ASP A 119 -10.82 3.34 1.20
CA ASP A 119 -10.88 1.88 1.24
C ASP A 119 -9.54 1.29 1.69
N ALA A 120 -9.56 0.04 2.18
CA ALA A 120 -8.39 -0.67 2.63
C ALA A 120 -7.96 -1.77 1.66
N THR A 121 -6.65 -1.96 1.56
CA THR A 121 -6.10 -3.09 0.81
C THR A 121 -4.92 -3.73 1.51
N CYS A 122 -4.47 -4.88 0.99
CA CYS A 122 -3.23 -5.53 1.41
C CYS A 122 -2.22 -5.52 0.26
N ALA A 123 -0.97 -5.13 0.57
CA ALA A 123 0.18 -5.33 -0.27
C ALA A 123 0.91 -6.60 0.17
N PRO A 124 0.88 -7.69 -0.61
CA PRO A 124 1.46 -8.96 -0.20
C PRO A 124 2.98 -8.89 -0.11
N SER A 125 3.55 -9.48 0.95
CA SER A 125 4.99 -9.60 1.13
C SER A 125 5.54 -10.85 0.45
N TYR A 126 6.78 -10.76 -0.03
CA TYR A 126 7.46 -11.89 -0.65
C TYR A 126 7.94 -12.87 0.41
N ILE A 127 7.04 -13.72 0.89
CA ILE A 127 7.32 -14.83 1.79
C ILE A 127 6.81 -16.14 1.22
N ARG A 128 7.43 -17.24 1.65
CA ARG A 128 6.90 -18.58 1.37
C ARG A 128 5.55 -18.72 2.07
N TYR A 129 4.55 -19.33 1.40
CA TYR A 129 3.26 -19.60 2.04
C TYR A 129 3.48 -20.38 3.36
N PRO A 130 3.05 -19.83 4.50
CA PRO A 130 3.36 -20.41 5.82
C PRO A 130 2.59 -21.70 6.06
N GLN A 131 3.32 -22.76 6.32
CA GLN A 131 2.78 -24.04 6.76
C GLN A 131 3.47 -24.42 8.07
N ASP A 132 2.72 -24.80 9.10
CA ASP A 132 3.25 -25.05 10.46
C ASP A 132 4.43 -26.00 10.46
N PHE A 133 4.34 -27.11 9.75
CA PHE A 133 5.44 -28.08 9.65
C PHE A 133 6.66 -27.54 8.89
N SER A 134 6.47 -26.60 7.95
CA SER A 134 7.57 -25.95 7.22
C SER A 134 8.30 -24.93 8.08
N LEU A 135 7.54 -24.13 8.84
CA LEU A 135 8.11 -23.15 9.79
C LEU A 135 8.91 -23.85 10.89
N LEU A 136 8.38 -24.95 11.45
CA LEU A 136 9.08 -25.74 12.45
C LEU A 136 10.35 -26.40 11.89
N ASN A 137 10.32 -26.88 10.63
CA ASN A 137 11.51 -27.42 10.00
C ASN A 137 12.57 -26.35 9.76
N GLU A 138 12.18 -25.16 9.30
CA GLU A 138 13.08 -24.01 9.14
C GLU A 138 13.68 -23.57 10.48
N ALA A 139 12.87 -23.52 11.54
CA ALA A 139 13.34 -23.21 12.89
C ALA A 139 14.40 -24.24 13.36
N ARG A 140 14.13 -25.53 13.16
CA ARG A 140 15.07 -26.59 13.48
C ARG A 140 16.42 -26.44 12.73
N GLU A 141 16.36 -26.20 11.42
CA GLU A 141 17.58 -26.03 10.61
C GLU A 141 18.41 -24.84 11.11
N LYS A 142 17.78 -23.72 11.41
CA LYS A 142 18.47 -22.54 11.98
C LYS A 142 19.06 -22.79 13.38
N LEU A 143 18.39 -23.57 14.23
CA LEU A 143 18.94 -23.96 15.53
C LEU A 143 20.13 -24.92 15.38
N GLU A 144 20.06 -25.86 14.44
CA GLU A 144 21.18 -26.74 14.11
C GLU A 144 22.39 -25.95 13.62
N ASP A 145 22.19 -24.92 12.80
CA ASP A 145 23.29 -24.06 12.33
C ASP A 145 23.99 -23.36 13.51
N ILE A 146 23.22 -22.83 14.47
CA ILE A 146 23.77 -22.22 15.71
C ILE A 146 24.55 -23.25 16.52
N ILE A 147 23.99 -24.42 16.75
CA ILE A 147 24.65 -25.52 17.50
C ILE A 147 25.97 -25.93 16.82
N PHE A 148 25.95 -26.09 15.49
CA PHE A 148 27.13 -26.53 14.75
C PHE A 148 28.22 -25.46 14.73
N ARG A 149 27.84 -24.16 14.67
CA ARG A 149 28.80 -23.05 14.82
C ARG A 149 29.45 -23.07 16.21
N ILE A 150 28.64 -23.09 17.28
CA ILE A 150 29.17 -23.11 18.65
C ILE A 150 30.12 -24.29 18.85
N CYS A 151 29.74 -25.49 18.41
CA CYS A 151 30.59 -26.68 18.51
C CYS A 151 31.89 -26.55 17.70
N GLY A 152 31.80 -25.97 16.48
CA GLY A 152 32.96 -25.75 15.61
C GLY A 152 33.96 -24.75 16.18
N ASP A 153 33.46 -23.62 16.64
CA ASP A 153 34.28 -22.51 17.17
C ASP A 153 35.01 -22.90 18.50
N ASN A 154 34.40 -23.79 19.27
CA ASN A 154 34.90 -24.16 20.61
C ASN A 154 35.45 -25.59 20.67
N GLY A 155 35.57 -26.29 19.54
CA GLY A 155 36.09 -27.67 19.52
C GLY A 155 35.24 -28.70 20.28
N LEU A 156 33.94 -28.44 20.44
CA LEU A 156 33.01 -29.29 21.17
C LEU A 156 32.51 -30.45 20.33
N TYR A 157 32.22 -31.58 20.98
CA TYR A 157 31.53 -32.68 20.30
C TYR A 157 30.09 -32.30 19.94
N ARG A 158 29.73 -32.56 18.67
CA ARG A 158 28.37 -32.24 18.17
C ARG A 158 27.32 -33.14 18.83
N PRO A 159 26.27 -32.59 19.42
CA PRO A 159 25.19 -33.36 20.03
C PRO A 159 24.33 -34.05 18.96
N ARG A 160 23.57 -35.03 19.36
CA ARG A 160 22.72 -35.81 18.47
C ARG A 160 21.41 -35.07 18.19
N THR A 161 21.38 -34.19 17.14
CA THR A 161 20.23 -33.40 16.73
C THR A 161 19.20 -34.16 15.88
N TYR A 162 19.58 -35.35 15.36
CA TYR A 162 18.76 -36.16 14.44
C TYR A 162 18.40 -35.44 13.12
N CYS A 163 19.23 -34.53 12.65
CA CYS A 163 19.00 -33.68 11.46
C CYS A 163 18.53 -34.47 10.22
N ARG A 164 19.16 -35.61 9.91
CA ARG A 164 18.81 -36.45 8.76
C ARG A 164 17.38 -37.04 8.88
N GLU A 165 17.01 -37.52 10.05
CA GLU A 165 15.69 -38.10 10.30
C GLU A 165 14.60 -37.03 10.34
N ALA A 166 14.87 -35.87 10.94
CA ALA A 166 13.98 -34.74 10.98
C ALA A 166 13.69 -34.22 9.56
N ARG A 167 14.72 -34.11 8.73
CA ARG A 167 14.58 -33.72 7.31
C ARG A 167 13.77 -34.75 6.53
N LYS A 168 14.01 -36.05 6.72
CA LYS A 168 13.25 -37.12 6.08
C LYS A 168 11.78 -37.05 6.45
N ASN A 169 11.45 -36.86 7.74
CA ASN A 169 10.09 -36.74 8.22
C ASN A 169 9.39 -35.50 7.61
N TYR A 170 10.08 -34.35 7.47
CA TYR A 170 9.58 -33.16 6.78
C TYR A 170 9.30 -33.43 5.31
N LEU A 171 10.29 -34.00 4.58
CA LEU A 171 10.18 -34.26 3.14
C LEU A 171 9.07 -35.24 2.79
N ASN A 172 8.84 -36.27 3.63
CA ASN A 172 7.78 -37.24 3.45
C ASN A 172 6.39 -36.58 3.42
N LEU A 173 6.16 -35.52 4.22
CA LEU A 173 4.91 -34.77 4.18
C LEU A 173 4.93 -33.72 3.06
N ALA A 174 6.07 -33.03 2.86
CA ALA A 174 6.17 -31.96 1.86
C ALA A 174 5.93 -32.47 0.43
N LYS A 175 6.43 -33.67 0.09
CA LYS A 175 6.25 -34.33 -1.20
C LYS A 175 4.89 -35.03 -1.36
N CYS A 176 4.11 -35.18 -0.28
CA CYS A 176 2.84 -35.88 -0.33
C CYS A 176 1.77 -35.03 -1.06
N LYS A 177 1.18 -35.59 -2.13
CA LYS A 177 0.11 -34.92 -2.92
C LYS A 177 -1.18 -34.74 -2.08
N LYS A 178 -1.60 -35.78 -1.35
CA LYS A 178 -2.78 -35.75 -0.46
C LYS A 178 -2.34 -35.81 1.00
N ARG A 179 -2.49 -34.65 1.70
CA ARG A 179 -2.08 -34.48 3.09
C ARG A 179 -3.28 -34.61 4.01
N SER A 180 -3.46 -35.76 4.69
CA SER A 180 -4.51 -35.90 5.69
C SER A 180 -4.16 -35.14 6.96
N LYS A 181 -5.18 -34.65 7.68
CA LYS A 181 -5.03 -33.95 8.98
C LYS A 181 -4.19 -34.77 9.98
N LYS A 182 -4.38 -36.12 9.99
CA LYS A 182 -3.61 -37.05 10.86
C LYS A 182 -2.11 -37.03 10.52
N LYS A 183 -1.75 -37.06 9.22
CA LYS A 183 -0.32 -37.00 8.78
C LYS A 183 0.31 -35.66 9.12
N ILE A 184 -0.40 -34.54 8.85
CA ILE A 184 0.09 -33.19 9.20
C ILE A 184 0.36 -33.11 10.70
N ARG A 185 -0.62 -33.49 11.54
CA ARG A 185 -0.47 -33.44 12.99
C ARG A 185 0.67 -34.30 13.50
N ALA A 186 0.85 -35.50 12.95
CA ALA A 186 1.95 -36.40 13.33
C ALA A 186 3.33 -35.78 12.97
N THR A 187 3.44 -35.12 11.82
CA THR A 187 4.68 -34.44 11.42
C THR A 187 4.96 -33.22 12.27
N VAL A 188 3.95 -32.37 12.54
CA VAL A 188 4.09 -31.22 13.45
C VAL A 188 4.57 -31.68 14.83
N ARG A 189 4.00 -32.75 15.40
CA ARG A 189 4.46 -33.33 16.70
C ARG A 189 5.93 -33.67 16.68
N LYS A 190 6.40 -34.35 15.62
CA LYS A 190 7.80 -34.74 15.48
C LYS A 190 8.71 -33.51 15.37
N GLN A 191 8.33 -32.54 14.54
CA GLN A 191 9.11 -31.30 14.37
C GLN A 191 9.19 -30.51 15.68
N LEU A 192 8.08 -30.38 16.43
CA LEU A 192 8.08 -29.76 17.76
C LEU A 192 9.05 -30.45 18.70
N GLY A 193 9.14 -31.83 18.66
CA GLY A 193 10.09 -32.60 19.46
C GLY A 193 11.55 -32.31 19.10
N TYR A 194 11.86 -32.11 17.82
CA TYR A 194 13.22 -31.76 17.38
C TYR A 194 13.58 -30.34 17.80
N VAL A 195 12.70 -29.33 17.52
CA VAL A 195 12.93 -27.94 17.92
C VAL A 195 13.14 -27.81 19.43
N ARG A 196 12.31 -28.49 20.25
CA ARG A 196 12.46 -28.48 21.70
C ARG A 196 13.82 -28.99 22.17
N ARG A 197 14.33 -30.09 21.54
CA ARG A 197 15.62 -30.66 21.86
C ARG A 197 16.75 -29.69 21.52
N ASP A 198 16.70 -29.11 20.34
CA ASP A 198 17.74 -28.20 19.86
C ASP A 198 17.77 -26.91 20.67
N LEU A 199 16.61 -26.38 21.09
CA LEU A 199 16.51 -25.28 22.05
C LEU A 199 17.19 -25.65 23.38
N GLY A 200 16.94 -26.86 23.90
CA GLY A 200 17.58 -27.33 25.14
C GLY A 200 19.10 -27.51 25.03
N TYR A 201 19.65 -27.78 23.85
CA TYR A 201 21.09 -27.76 23.64
C TYR A 201 21.65 -26.34 23.68
N ILE A 202 21.01 -25.40 23.02
CA ILE A 202 21.44 -23.99 22.99
C ILE A 202 21.33 -23.38 24.40
N ASP A 203 20.25 -23.66 25.14
CA ASP A 203 20.10 -23.18 26.52
C ASP A 203 21.23 -23.66 27.43
N ARG A 204 21.70 -24.93 27.27
CA ARG A 204 22.87 -25.45 27.99
C ARG A 204 24.13 -24.73 27.57
N TYR A 205 24.38 -24.52 26.29
CA TYR A 205 25.58 -23.81 25.84
C TYR A 205 25.63 -22.37 26.37
N ILE A 206 24.49 -21.69 26.40
CA ILE A 206 24.40 -20.35 27.01
C ILE A 206 24.72 -20.43 28.51
N SER A 207 24.19 -21.42 29.22
CA SER A 207 24.47 -21.63 30.66
C SER A 207 25.94 -21.99 30.94
N ASP A 208 26.56 -22.67 29.99
CA ASP A 208 28.01 -23.04 30.05
C ASP A 208 28.92 -21.83 29.66
N GLY A 209 28.35 -20.68 29.33
CA GLY A 209 29.07 -19.42 29.03
C GLY A 209 29.47 -19.23 27.56
N TYR A 210 28.95 -20.03 26.63
CA TYR A 210 29.21 -19.84 25.20
C TYR A 210 28.36 -18.70 24.62
N ALA A 211 29.03 -17.74 23.99
CA ALA A 211 28.38 -16.56 23.45
C ALA A 211 27.64 -16.82 22.13
N LEU A 212 26.48 -16.21 21.99
CA LEU A 212 25.77 -16.11 20.73
C LEU A 212 26.17 -14.84 19.96
N LEU A 213 26.04 -14.88 18.65
CA LEU A 213 26.13 -13.66 17.84
C LEU A 213 24.85 -12.82 18.02
N PRO A 214 24.90 -11.47 17.92
CA PRO A 214 23.71 -10.62 18.08
C PRO A 214 22.56 -10.97 17.11
N LYS A 215 22.88 -11.49 15.93
CA LYS A 215 21.88 -11.98 14.97
C LYS A 215 21.23 -13.29 15.41
N GLU A 216 22.00 -14.14 16.08
CA GLU A 216 21.52 -15.43 16.59
C GLU A 216 20.64 -15.25 17.83
N GLU A 217 20.93 -14.29 18.69
CA GLU A 217 20.07 -13.94 19.83
C GLU A 217 18.67 -13.54 19.36
N LYS A 218 18.58 -12.60 18.42
CA LYS A 218 17.30 -12.17 17.82
C LYS A 218 16.56 -13.34 17.15
N LEU A 219 17.30 -14.20 16.44
CA LEU A 219 16.75 -15.35 15.78
C LEU A 219 16.22 -16.37 16.80
N LEU A 220 16.97 -16.63 17.88
CA LEU A 220 16.60 -17.53 18.96
C LEU A 220 15.32 -17.07 19.67
N ASP A 221 15.20 -15.79 19.98
CA ASP A 221 13.99 -15.21 20.57
C ASP A 221 12.77 -15.39 19.65
N THR A 222 12.95 -15.18 18.34
CA THR A 222 11.90 -15.41 17.35
C THR A 222 11.49 -16.87 17.30
N ILE A 223 12.45 -17.80 17.33
CA ILE A 223 12.18 -19.25 17.28
C ILE A 223 11.53 -19.73 18.58
N ARG A 224 11.91 -19.20 19.74
CA ARG A 224 11.25 -19.51 21.03
C ARG A 224 9.77 -19.11 21.00
N LYS A 225 9.46 -17.88 20.58
CA LYS A 225 8.08 -17.42 20.40
C LYS A 225 7.31 -18.27 19.40
N LEU A 226 7.93 -18.60 18.26
CA LEU A 226 7.33 -19.48 17.27
C LEU A 226 7.03 -20.87 17.84
N TYR A 227 7.97 -21.46 18.60
CA TYR A 227 7.79 -22.77 19.22
C TYR A 227 6.61 -22.76 20.20
N GLU A 228 6.51 -21.76 21.06
CA GLU A 228 5.39 -21.60 22.02
C GLU A 228 4.04 -21.48 21.30
N GLN A 229 3.97 -20.65 20.27
CA GLN A 229 2.76 -20.49 19.44
C GLN A 229 2.37 -21.80 18.75
N GLN A 230 3.32 -22.49 18.14
CA GLN A 230 3.07 -23.74 17.44
C GLN A 230 2.69 -24.87 18.41
N LYS A 231 3.31 -24.92 19.59
CA LYS A 231 2.95 -25.86 20.66
C LYS A 231 1.54 -25.59 21.17
N TYR A 232 1.20 -24.33 21.46
CA TYR A 232 -0.14 -23.92 21.88
C TYR A 232 -1.21 -24.34 20.85
N MET A 233 -0.97 -24.03 19.56
CA MET A 233 -1.89 -24.41 18.48
C MET A 233 -2.02 -25.93 18.34
N TYR A 234 -0.92 -26.68 18.52
CA TYR A 234 -0.93 -28.14 18.48
C TYR A 234 -1.74 -28.72 19.63
N ASP A 235 -1.52 -28.27 20.87
CA ASP A 235 -2.16 -28.81 22.08
C ASP A 235 -3.66 -28.48 22.10
N ASN A 236 -4.04 -27.25 21.75
CA ASN A 236 -5.41 -26.78 21.75
C ASN A 236 -6.18 -27.07 20.45
N LYS A 237 -5.58 -27.76 19.47
CA LYS A 237 -6.19 -28.08 18.17
C LYS A 237 -6.76 -26.84 17.44
N THR A 238 -6.16 -25.69 17.64
CA THR A 238 -6.54 -24.41 17.03
C THR A 238 -5.51 -23.96 15.99
N HIS A 239 -5.91 -23.09 15.05
CA HIS A 239 -5.02 -22.38 14.14
C HIS A 239 -4.94 -20.88 14.44
N LYS A 240 -5.57 -20.45 15.55
CA LYS A 240 -5.62 -19.04 15.98
C LYS A 240 -4.71 -18.86 17.19
N VAL A 241 -3.82 -17.89 17.12
CA VAL A 241 -2.97 -17.41 18.21
C VAL A 241 -2.69 -15.93 17.96
N ALA A 242 -2.56 -15.15 19.03
CA ALA A 242 -2.19 -13.74 18.93
C ALA A 242 -0.80 -13.61 18.30
N ASP A 243 -0.59 -12.55 17.55
CA ASP A 243 0.69 -12.18 16.92
C ASP A 243 1.39 -13.32 16.18
N ARG A 244 0.60 -14.17 15.51
CA ARG A 244 1.09 -15.38 14.86
C ARG A 244 2.25 -15.09 13.92
N ILE A 245 3.40 -15.70 14.20
CA ILE A 245 4.59 -15.65 13.35
C ILE A 245 4.37 -16.56 12.14
N VAL A 246 4.49 -15.99 10.94
CA VAL A 246 4.32 -16.66 9.65
C VAL A 246 5.60 -16.74 8.83
N SER A 247 6.64 -16.01 9.24
CA SER A 247 7.98 -16.05 8.65
C SER A 247 9.02 -15.83 9.75
N ILE A 248 10.05 -16.65 9.78
CA ILE A 248 11.17 -16.50 10.74
C ILE A 248 12.07 -15.32 10.33
N ALA A 249 12.27 -15.15 9.02
CA ALA A 249 13.09 -14.06 8.50
C ALA A 249 12.42 -12.69 8.61
N GLN A 250 11.08 -12.65 8.66
CA GLN A 250 10.25 -11.44 8.75
C GLN A 250 9.15 -11.65 9.80
N PRO A 251 9.51 -11.66 11.10
CA PRO A 251 8.60 -12.04 12.18
C PRO A 251 7.49 -11.03 12.46
N TYR A 252 7.56 -9.84 11.88
CA TYR A 252 6.56 -8.78 11.96
C TYR A 252 5.37 -9.00 11.02
N ILE A 253 5.50 -9.86 9.99
CA ILE A 253 4.39 -10.15 9.07
C ILE A 253 3.30 -10.95 9.80
N ARG A 254 2.04 -10.53 9.62
CA ARG A 254 0.86 -11.16 10.21
C ARG A 254 -0.08 -11.71 9.13
N PRO A 255 -0.91 -12.72 9.48
CA PRO A 255 -2.00 -13.14 8.62
C PRO A 255 -3.13 -12.10 8.64
N ILE A 256 -3.53 -11.61 7.48
CA ILE A 256 -4.64 -10.67 7.28
C ILE A 256 -5.81 -11.44 6.68
N VAL A 257 -6.91 -11.52 7.42
CA VAL A 257 -8.13 -12.20 6.96
C VAL A 257 -8.93 -11.23 6.09
N ARG A 258 -9.20 -11.61 4.83
CA ARG A 258 -9.91 -10.77 3.88
C ARG A 258 -11.28 -11.30 3.44
N GLY A 259 -11.69 -12.45 3.91
CA GLY A 259 -13.00 -13.04 3.59
C GLY A 259 -13.21 -13.41 2.10
N LYS A 260 -12.18 -13.28 1.25
CA LYS A 260 -12.28 -13.61 -0.18
C LYS A 260 -12.27 -15.12 -0.39
N THR A 261 -13.15 -15.64 -1.26
CA THR A 261 -13.31 -17.08 -1.52
C THR A 261 -12.02 -17.75 -2.02
N LYS A 262 -11.26 -17.08 -2.90
CA LYS A 262 -10.04 -17.66 -3.49
C LYS A 262 -8.79 -17.49 -2.61
N SER A 263 -8.72 -16.46 -1.79
CA SER A 263 -7.58 -16.18 -0.91
C SER A 263 -8.10 -15.59 0.40
N PRO A 264 -8.54 -16.43 1.34
CA PRO A 264 -9.16 -15.97 2.58
C PRO A 264 -8.18 -15.26 3.51
N VAL A 265 -6.88 -15.53 3.38
CA VAL A 265 -5.81 -14.95 4.18
C VAL A 265 -4.69 -14.47 3.26
N GLU A 266 -4.29 -13.23 3.44
CA GLU A 266 -3.13 -12.61 2.79
C GLU A 266 -2.05 -12.35 3.85
N PHE A 267 -0.78 -12.28 3.42
CA PHE A 267 0.38 -12.07 4.29
C PHE A 267 1.15 -10.86 3.76
N GLY A 268 1.11 -9.76 4.47
CA GLY A 268 1.73 -8.54 4.01
C GLY A 268 1.31 -7.31 4.80
N ILE A 269 1.35 -6.16 4.17
CA ILE A 269 1.05 -4.86 4.76
C ILE A 269 -0.41 -4.52 4.47
N LYS A 270 -1.18 -4.22 5.50
CA LYS A 270 -2.51 -3.65 5.38
C LYS A 270 -2.42 -2.12 5.45
N PHE A 271 -3.12 -1.44 4.56
CA PHE A 271 -3.19 0.01 4.57
C PHE A 271 -4.52 0.52 4.04
N ASP A 272 -4.94 1.69 4.55
CA ASP A 272 -6.07 2.46 4.06
C ASP A 272 -5.54 3.57 3.14
N LEU A 273 -6.16 3.70 1.98
CA LEU A 273 -5.91 4.75 1.01
C LEU A 273 -7.13 5.65 0.93
N SER A 274 -6.93 6.96 1.08
CA SER A 274 -7.91 7.96 0.72
C SER A 274 -7.62 8.49 -0.69
N ILE A 275 -8.67 8.82 -1.42
CA ILE A 275 -8.58 9.45 -2.74
C ILE A 275 -9.47 10.69 -2.71
N ASP A 276 -8.94 11.81 -3.17
CA ASP A 276 -9.63 13.07 -3.30
C ASP A 276 -10.38 13.19 -4.65
N GLU A 277 -11.03 14.31 -4.89
CA GLU A 277 -11.74 14.65 -6.13
C GLU A 277 -10.85 14.65 -7.35
N ASP A 278 -9.56 14.90 -7.19
CA ASP A 278 -8.54 14.82 -8.23
C ASP A 278 -8.04 13.41 -8.48
N HIS A 279 -8.63 12.41 -7.85
CA HIS A 279 -8.23 11.00 -7.91
C HIS A 279 -6.81 10.73 -7.38
N MET A 280 -6.27 11.61 -6.54
CA MET A 280 -4.94 11.46 -5.96
C MET A 280 -4.99 10.70 -4.64
N GLY A 281 -4.13 9.69 -4.54
CA GLY A 281 -4.11 8.78 -3.40
C GLY A 281 -3.20 9.24 -2.27
N ARG A 282 -3.66 9.08 -1.00
CA ARG A 282 -2.86 9.27 0.22
C ARG A 282 -3.04 8.09 1.17
N ILE A 283 -1.97 7.68 1.83
CA ILE A 283 -2.01 6.62 2.84
C ILE A 283 -2.45 7.23 4.17
N GLU A 284 -3.57 6.78 4.69
CA GLU A 284 -4.10 7.24 5.98
C GLU A 284 -3.61 6.38 7.15
N LYS A 285 -3.51 5.08 6.97
CA LYS A 285 -2.96 4.15 7.94
C LYS A 285 -2.26 3.00 7.23
N ILE A 286 -1.14 2.54 7.79
CA ILE A 286 -0.38 1.42 7.26
C ILE A 286 0.21 0.61 8.41
N THR A 287 0.12 -0.73 8.36
CA THR A 287 0.70 -1.62 9.36
C THR A 287 0.71 -3.07 8.87
N PHE A 288 1.57 -3.88 9.48
CA PHE A 288 1.54 -5.34 9.32
C PHE A 288 0.50 -6.00 10.23
N ASP A 289 0.10 -5.34 11.31
CA ASP A 289 -0.87 -5.88 12.24
C ASP A 289 -2.31 -5.73 11.73
N PRO A 290 -3.19 -6.70 11.99
CA PRO A 290 -4.59 -6.57 11.66
C PRO A 290 -5.25 -5.48 12.52
N TYR A 291 -6.03 -4.61 11.91
CA TYR A 291 -6.81 -3.57 12.59
C TYR A 291 -8.19 -3.43 11.99
N ASN A 292 -9.08 -2.76 12.72
CA ASN A 292 -10.42 -2.46 12.25
C ASN A 292 -10.38 -1.20 11.35
N GLU A 293 -10.75 -1.36 10.10
CA GLU A 293 -10.76 -0.29 9.07
C GLU A 293 -11.68 0.88 9.47
N SER A 294 -12.79 0.58 10.17
CA SER A 294 -13.76 1.62 10.55
C SER A 294 -13.18 2.72 11.45
N GLU A 295 -12.10 2.44 12.18
CA GLU A 295 -11.44 3.40 13.07
C GLU A 295 -10.66 4.48 12.31
N VAL A 296 -10.35 4.23 11.04
CA VAL A 296 -9.52 5.13 10.23
C VAL A 296 -10.31 6.30 9.65
N LEU A 297 -11.63 6.14 9.45
CA LEU A 297 -12.46 7.13 8.75
C LEU A 297 -12.39 8.53 9.39
N LYS A 298 -12.52 8.65 10.70
CA LYS A 298 -12.48 9.95 11.39
C LYS A 298 -11.14 10.65 11.14
N ARG A 299 -10.02 9.90 11.31
CA ARG A 299 -8.69 10.43 11.07
C ARG A 299 -8.52 10.89 9.62
N ALA A 300 -8.99 10.11 8.66
CA ALA A 300 -8.91 10.46 7.23
C ALA A 300 -9.68 11.74 6.90
N VAL A 301 -10.86 11.91 7.48
CA VAL A 301 -11.69 13.13 7.31
C VAL A 301 -11.02 14.35 7.96
N GLU A 302 -10.45 14.20 9.16
CA GLU A 302 -9.70 15.29 9.81
C GLU A 302 -8.43 15.65 9.03
N SER A 303 -7.71 14.65 8.52
CA SER A 303 -6.56 14.87 7.65
C SER A 303 -6.95 15.60 6.35
N TYR A 304 -8.11 15.26 5.76
CA TYR A 304 -8.65 15.97 4.61
C TYR A 304 -8.90 17.46 4.94
N LYS A 305 -9.57 17.72 6.08
CA LYS A 305 -9.83 19.11 6.53
C LYS A 305 -8.53 19.89 6.75
N THR A 306 -7.53 19.27 7.37
CA THR A 306 -6.23 19.93 7.60
C THR A 306 -5.55 20.36 6.30
N ARG A 307 -5.70 19.56 5.22
CA ARG A 307 -5.11 19.85 3.90
C ARG A 307 -5.90 20.84 3.06
N THR A 308 -7.22 20.82 3.17
CA THR A 308 -8.11 21.61 2.30
C THR A 308 -8.72 22.84 2.97
N GLY A 309 -8.67 22.91 4.31
CA GLY A 309 -9.30 23.96 5.12
C GLY A 309 -10.77 23.70 5.45
N HIS A 310 -11.43 22.76 4.80
CA HIS A 310 -12.84 22.42 4.98
C HIS A 310 -13.07 20.91 5.06
N TYR A 311 -14.22 20.49 5.58
CA TYR A 311 -14.63 19.09 5.53
C TYR A 311 -15.07 18.68 4.11
N PRO A 312 -14.96 17.39 3.73
CA PRO A 312 -15.53 16.91 2.48
C PRO A 312 -17.06 17.00 2.52
N GLU A 313 -17.71 17.38 1.40
CA GLU A 313 -19.16 17.32 1.26
C GLU A 313 -19.67 15.90 1.41
N ARG A 314 -18.95 14.94 0.80
CA ARG A 314 -19.30 13.51 0.84
C ARG A 314 -18.10 12.61 1.09
N VAL A 315 -18.35 11.53 1.84
CA VAL A 315 -17.39 10.43 2.06
C VAL A 315 -17.94 9.15 1.46
N LEU A 316 -17.20 8.57 0.54
CA LEU A 316 -17.52 7.30 -0.13
C LEU A 316 -16.69 6.18 0.49
N ALA A 317 -17.34 5.25 1.19
CA ALA A 317 -16.67 4.18 1.91
C ALA A 317 -17.44 2.87 1.85
N ASP A 318 -16.75 1.74 2.04
CA ASP A 318 -17.40 0.43 2.12
C ASP A 318 -18.24 0.29 3.41
N GLN A 319 -19.08 -0.74 3.44
CA GLN A 319 -20.00 -0.99 4.55
C GLN A 319 -19.30 -1.09 5.91
N ILE A 320 -18.07 -1.59 5.95
CA ILE A 320 -17.28 -1.75 7.18
C ILE A 320 -17.00 -0.40 7.88
N TYR A 321 -16.87 0.69 7.13
CA TYR A 321 -16.63 2.03 7.68
C TYR A 321 -17.91 2.69 8.23
N ARG A 322 -19.11 2.18 7.90
CA ARG A 322 -20.41 2.82 8.18
C ARG A 322 -20.94 2.46 9.58
N THR A 323 -20.08 2.52 10.59
CA THR A 323 -20.46 2.31 11.99
C THR A 323 -21.39 3.41 12.50
N ARG A 324 -22.09 3.15 13.62
CA ARG A 324 -22.94 4.18 14.24
C ARG A 324 -22.16 5.42 14.64
N GLU A 325 -20.94 5.24 15.14
CA GLU A 325 -20.05 6.32 15.53
C GLU A 325 -19.60 7.17 14.33
N ASN A 326 -19.18 6.56 13.23
CA ASN A 326 -18.77 7.25 12.03
C ASN A 326 -19.94 8.00 11.38
N ARG A 327 -21.14 7.40 11.37
CA ARG A 327 -22.36 8.07 10.90
C ARG A 327 -22.72 9.30 11.75
N LYS A 328 -22.57 9.18 13.08
CA LYS A 328 -22.80 10.29 14.02
C LYS A 328 -21.81 11.42 13.73
N PHE A 329 -20.52 11.09 13.67
CA PHE A 329 -19.45 12.05 13.36
C PHE A 329 -19.67 12.78 12.01
N CYS A 330 -19.98 12.06 10.94
CA CYS A 330 -20.27 12.67 9.65
C CYS A 330 -21.47 13.59 9.71
N LYS A 331 -22.57 13.18 10.40
CA LYS A 331 -23.77 14.01 10.55
C LYS A 331 -23.50 15.30 11.34
N GLU A 332 -22.72 15.22 12.41
CA GLU A 332 -22.36 16.38 13.25
C GLU A 332 -21.53 17.41 12.48
N ASN A 333 -20.73 16.98 11.52
CA ASN A 333 -19.90 17.83 10.68
C ASN A 333 -20.53 18.15 9.29
N GLY A 334 -21.81 17.83 9.08
CA GLY A 334 -22.50 18.12 7.83
C GLY A 334 -22.01 17.30 6.63
N ILE A 335 -21.34 16.16 6.85
CA ILE A 335 -20.74 15.30 5.83
C ILE A 335 -21.75 14.23 5.40
N ARG A 336 -21.96 14.05 4.11
CA ARG A 336 -22.77 12.97 3.56
C ARG A 336 -21.94 11.69 3.43
N LEU A 337 -22.22 10.71 4.29
CA LEU A 337 -21.61 9.38 4.19
C LEU A 337 -22.43 8.49 3.23
N SER A 338 -21.78 7.90 2.23
CA SER A 338 -22.42 7.04 1.22
C SER A 338 -23.11 5.82 1.80
N GLY A 339 -24.15 5.34 1.10
CA GLY A 339 -24.85 4.09 1.37
C GLY A 339 -26.19 4.26 2.11
N PRO A 340 -26.93 3.15 2.31
CA PRO A 340 -28.29 3.19 2.77
C PRO A 340 -28.44 3.80 4.16
N LYS A 341 -29.56 4.49 4.41
CA LYS A 341 -29.95 4.98 5.72
C LYS A 341 -30.14 3.82 6.70
N LEU A 342 -29.95 4.09 8.01
CA LEU A 342 -30.22 3.10 9.04
C LEU A 342 -31.72 2.85 9.16
N GLY A 343 -32.10 1.59 9.33
CA GLY A 343 -33.48 1.18 9.56
C GLY A 343 -34.02 0.29 8.43
N ARG A 344 -35.33 0.01 8.48
CA ARG A 344 -35.97 -0.77 7.42
C ARG A 344 -35.98 0.06 6.13
N PRO A 345 -35.50 -0.49 5.00
CA PRO A 345 -35.56 0.22 3.73
C PRO A 345 -36.98 0.68 3.44
N SER A 346 -37.13 1.93 2.98
CA SER A 346 -38.40 2.38 2.43
C SER A 346 -38.80 1.47 1.27
N LYS A 347 -40.10 1.17 1.14
CA LYS A 347 -40.56 0.32 0.04
C LYS A 347 -40.30 0.93 -1.33
N GLU A 348 -40.16 2.25 -1.39
CA GLU A 348 -39.84 2.99 -2.60
C GLU A 348 -38.77 4.03 -2.26
N LEU A 349 -37.55 3.81 -2.75
CA LEU A 349 -36.53 4.85 -2.84
C LEU A 349 -36.97 5.80 -3.95
N SER A 350 -36.87 7.11 -3.72
CA SER A 350 -37.12 8.10 -4.79
C SER A 350 -36.15 7.87 -5.97
N ALA A 351 -36.52 8.29 -7.16
CA ALA A 351 -35.64 8.19 -8.33
C ALA A 351 -34.31 8.91 -8.09
N GLU A 352 -34.35 10.03 -7.36
CA GLU A 352 -33.17 10.82 -6.99
C GLU A 352 -32.26 10.07 -6.02
N GLU A 353 -32.79 9.43 -4.98
CA GLU A 353 -31.99 8.64 -4.02
C GLU A 353 -31.30 7.45 -4.71
N LYS A 354 -31.96 6.80 -5.66
CA LYS A 354 -31.37 5.72 -6.47
C LYS A 354 -30.25 6.25 -7.37
N HIS A 355 -30.43 7.42 -7.96
CA HIS A 355 -29.43 8.06 -8.82
C HIS A 355 -28.17 8.45 -8.01
N ILE A 356 -28.35 9.04 -6.83
CA ILE A 356 -27.25 9.39 -5.92
C ILE A 356 -26.49 8.14 -5.48
N GLU A 357 -27.20 7.08 -5.09
CA GLU A 357 -26.57 5.82 -4.70
C GLU A 357 -25.78 5.17 -5.85
N TYR A 358 -26.35 5.18 -7.05
CA TYR A 358 -25.67 4.70 -8.25
C TYR A 358 -24.38 5.49 -8.53
N LYS A 359 -24.45 6.83 -8.48
CA LYS A 359 -23.31 7.71 -8.66
C LYS A 359 -22.22 7.46 -7.60
N ASP A 360 -22.60 7.39 -6.33
CA ASP A 360 -21.66 7.10 -5.22
C ASP A 360 -20.97 5.75 -5.40
N ASN A 361 -21.69 4.73 -5.81
CA ASN A 361 -21.11 3.41 -6.09
C ASN A 361 -20.17 3.43 -7.30
N THR A 362 -20.49 4.19 -8.33
CA THR A 362 -19.64 4.36 -9.51
C THR A 362 -18.36 5.11 -9.17
N ASP A 363 -18.48 6.22 -8.43
CA ASP A 363 -17.33 7.02 -8.02
C ASP A 363 -16.41 6.23 -7.07
N ARG A 364 -16.97 5.38 -6.19
CA ARG A 364 -16.19 4.51 -5.30
C ARG A 364 -15.29 3.51 -6.01
N ILE A 365 -15.62 3.12 -7.25
CA ILE A 365 -14.77 2.23 -8.05
C ILE A 365 -13.38 2.81 -8.27
N GLU A 366 -13.22 4.13 -8.16
CA GLU A 366 -11.93 4.78 -8.40
C GLU A 366 -10.83 4.31 -7.44
N VAL A 367 -11.15 4.06 -6.17
CA VAL A 367 -10.15 3.52 -5.24
C VAL A 367 -9.72 2.10 -5.62
N GLU A 368 -10.65 1.28 -6.13
CA GLU A 368 -10.35 -0.07 -6.62
C GLU A 368 -9.49 -0.03 -7.89
N ARG A 369 -9.75 0.93 -8.79
CA ARG A 369 -8.90 1.21 -9.96
C ARG A 369 -7.50 1.63 -9.54
N SER A 370 -7.38 2.51 -8.55
CA SER A 370 -6.10 2.94 -7.99
C SER A 370 -5.31 1.77 -7.43
N PHE A 371 -5.93 0.90 -6.63
CA PHE A 371 -5.28 -0.30 -6.14
C PHE A 371 -4.86 -1.24 -7.27
N SER A 372 -5.71 -1.43 -8.26
CA SER A 372 -5.43 -2.29 -9.40
C SER A 372 -4.22 -1.80 -10.20
N LEU A 373 -4.18 -0.49 -10.47
CA LEU A 373 -3.08 0.17 -11.18
C LEU A 373 -1.78 0.06 -10.40
N SER A 374 -1.78 0.46 -9.12
CA SER A 374 -0.61 0.40 -8.24
C SER A 374 -0.06 -1.03 -8.12
N LYS A 375 -0.94 -2.03 -8.02
CA LYS A 375 -0.54 -3.45 -7.92
C LYS A 375 0.02 -4.01 -9.22
N ARG A 376 -0.55 -3.67 -10.36
CA ARG A 376 -0.12 -4.21 -11.67
C ARG A 376 1.08 -3.48 -12.25
N CYS A 377 1.13 -2.15 -12.11
CA CYS A 377 2.08 -1.32 -12.84
C CYS A 377 3.17 -0.69 -11.97
N TYR A 378 2.95 -0.54 -10.65
CA TYR A 378 3.84 0.24 -9.80
C TYR A 378 4.35 -0.51 -8.55
N GLY A 379 4.45 -1.84 -8.66
CA GLY A 379 5.16 -2.68 -7.71
C GLY A 379 4.45 -2.94 -6.36
N LEU A 380 3.18 -2.53 -6.20
CA LEU A 380 2.40 -2.81 -5.00
C LEU A 380 1.89 -4.27 -4.95
N GLY A 381 1.94 -4.99 -6.07
CA GLY A 381 1.47 -6.37 -6.19
C GLY A 381 2.31 -7.38 -5.40
N LEU A 382 3.59 -7.07 -5.13
CA LEU A 382 4.49 -7.91 -4.34
C LEU A 382 5.61 -7.07 -3.72
N ILE A 383 5.64 -6.97 -2.41
CA ILE A 383 6.68 -6.25 -1.66
C ILE A 383 7.88 -7.19 -1.47
N LYS A 384 8.98 -6.87 -2.14
CA LYS A 384 10.22 -7.68 -2.13
C LYS A 384 11.19 -7.30 -1.02
N THR A 385 11.02 -6.15 -0.38
CA THR A 385 11.85 -5.67 0.74
C THR A 385 11.69 -6.58 1.97
N LYS A 386 12.76 -6.70 2.77
CA LYS A 386 12.80 -7.65 3.90
C LYS A 386 12.91 -6.99 5.28
N LEU A 387 13.02 -5.68 5.33
CA LEU A 387 12.99 -4.91 6.57
C LEU A 387 11.63 -4.23 6.68
N GLU A 388 11.11 -4.12 7.89
CA GLU A 388 9.82 -3.53 8.16
C GLU A 388 9.72 -2.09 7.61
N GLU A 389 10.66 -1.22 7.99
CA GLU A 389 10.74 0.18 7.57
C GLU A 389 10.81 0.34 6.04
N THR A 390 11.70 -0.42 5.38
CA THR A 390 11.82 -0.36 3.91
C THR A 390 10.60 -0.92 3.19
N SER A 391 9.81 -1.76 3.87
CA SER A 391 8.56 -2.29 3.31
C SER A 391 7.47 -1.22 3.35
N TYR A 392 7.37 -0.43 4.41
CA TYR A 392 6.48 0.73 4.46
C TYR A 392 6.86 1.78 3.42
N GLY A 393 8.14 2.16 3.33
CA GLY A 393 8.64 3.08 2.29
C GLY A 393 8.38 2.57 0.88
N SER A 394 8.47 1.25 0.66
CA SER A 394 8.15 0.64 -0.64
C SER A 394 6.68 0.80 -1.03
N VAL A 395 5.75 0.72 -0.08
CA VAL A 395 4.32 0.98 -0.31
C VAL A 395 4.10 2.46 -0.60
N GLY A 396 4.65 3.35 0.23
CA GLY A 396 4.56 4.80 0.04
C GLY A 396 5.07 5.24 -1.33
N LEU A 397 6.25 4.75 -1.72
CA LEU A 397 6.83 5.02 -3.04
C LEU A 397 5.94 4.49 -4.19
N SER A 398 5.25 3.37 -4.01
CA SER A 398 4.31 2.87 -5.03
C SER A 398 3.10 3.78 -5.21
N ILE A 399 2.57 4.36 -4.14
CA ILE A 399 1.46 5.32 -4.19
C ILE A 399 1.94 6.63 -4.82
N PHE A 400 3.10 7.15 -4.40
CA PHE A 400 3.72 8.33 -5.01
C PHE A 400 3.88 8.17 -6.53
N VAL A 401 4.45 7.05 -6.98
CA VAL A 401 4.63 6.76 -8.41
C VAL A 401 3.29 6.63 -9.13
N THR A 402 2.27 6.07 -8.49
CA THR A 402 0.91 6.00 -9.05
C THR A 402 0.36 7.41 -9.30
N ASN A 403 0.47 8.31 -8.34
CA ASN A 403 0.02 9.70 -8.48
C ASN A 403 0.83 10.45 -9.53
N LEU A 404 2.17 10.31 -9.52
CA LEU A 404 3.06 10.91 -10.51
C LEU A 404 2.64 10.56 -11.95
N PHE A 405 2.44 9.27 -12.23
CA PHE A 405 2.04 8.84 -13.57
C PHE A 405 0.58 9.18 -13.93
N ARG A 406 -0.28 9.39 -12.96
CA ARG A 406 -1.62 9.96 -13.21
C ARG A 406 -1.54 11.42 -13.66
N ILE A 407 -0.73 12.22 -12.99
CA ILE A 407 -0.50 13.63 -13.37
C ILE A 407 0.12 13.71 -14.77
N LEU A 408 1.16 12.92 -15.03
CA LEU A 408 1.82 12.86 -16.34
C LEU A 408 0.87 12.37 -17.45
N GLY A 409 0.02 11.39 -17.16
CA GLY A 409 -1.00 10.90 -18.11
C GLY A 409 -1.99 11.97 -18.50
N ARG A 410 -2.48 12.75 -17.53
CA ARG A 410 -3.38 13.90 -17.80
C ARG A 410 -2.73 14.95 -18.70
N ALA A 411 -1.47 15.30 -18.42
CA ALA A 411 -0.72 16.24 -19.26
C ALA A 411 -0.55 15.71 -20.69
N SER A 412 -0.29 14.42 -20.86
CA SER A 412 -0.21 13.77 -22.17
C SER A 412 -1.55 13.78 -22.90
N ASP A 413 -2.65 13.49 -22.20
CA ASP A 413 -4.00 13.51 -22.79
C ASP A 413 -4.41 14.92 -23.25
N LEU A 414 -4.07 15.96 -22.45
CA LEU A 414 -4.26 17.38 -22.84
C LEU A 414 -3.44 17.73 -24.06
N PHE A 415 -2.18 17.32 -24.12
CA PHE A 415 -1.30 17.52 -25.28
C PHE A 415 -1.87 16.83 -26.52
N CYS A 416 -2.30 15.58 -26.42
CA CYS A 416 -2.94 14.86 -27.52
C CYS A 416 -4.26 15.51 -27.97
N ALA A 417 -5.08 16.01 -27.04
CA ALA A 417 -6.31 16.74 -27.35
C ALA A 417 -6.03 18.06 -28.06
N PHE A 418 -5.04 18.83 -27.61
CA PHE A 418 -4.58 20.06 -28.25
C PHE A 418 -4.13 19.81 -29.69
N PHE A 419 -3.32 18.78 -29.94
CA PHE A 419 -2.90 18.42 -31.28
C PHE A 419 -4.07 17.97 -32.17
N LYS A 420 -5.02 17.21 -31.64
CA LYS A 420 -6.24 16.85 -32.39
C LYS A 420 -7.02 18.08 -32.82
N VAL A 421 -7.22 19.07 -31.94
CA VAL A 421 -7.87 20.31 -32.25
C VAL A 421 -7.09 21.11 -33.30
N LEU A 422 -5.77 21.23 -33.13
CA LEU A 422 -4.90 21.92 -34.08
C LEU A 422 -4.93 21.30 -35.48
N PHE A 423 -4.95 19.97 -35.57
CA PHE A 423 -5.01 19.26 -36.86
C PHE A 423 -6.41 19.22 -37.48
N LEU A 424 -7.47 19.36 -36.67
CA LEU A 424 -8.84 19.46 -37.18
C LEU A 424 -9.18 20.88 -37.72
N THR A 425 -8.47 21.90 -37.23
CA THR A 425 -8.64 23.28 -37.67
C THR A 425 -7.76 23.68 -38.84
N THR A 426 -6.71 22.91 -39.13
CA THR A 426 -5.86 23.05 -40.31
C THR A 426 -6.24 21.96 -41.33
N ASP A 427 -6.73 22.35 -42.50
CA ASP A 427 -7.14 21.49 -43.61
C ASP A 427 -5.90 20.76 -44.28
N MET A 428 -5.06 20.19 -43.44
CA MET A 428 -3.89 19.42 -43.84
C MET A 428 -4.20 17.93 -43.72
N ARG A 429 -4.19 17.21 -44.81
CA ARG A 429 -4.33 15.75 -44.88
C ARG A 429 -3.38 15.07 -43.90
N PRO A 430 -3.83 14.06 -43.13
CA PRO A 430 -3.00 13.43 -42.10
C PRO A 430 -1.80 12.74 -42.72
N LEU A 431 -0.61 13.21 -42.35
CA LEU A 431 0.59 12.39 -42.43
C LEU A 431 0.42 11.27 -41.41
N TYR A 432 0.31 10.03 -41.89
CA TYR A 432 0.27 8.85 -41.05
C TYR A 432 1.57 8.77 -40.22
N ILE A 433 1.52 9.25 -39.00
CA ILE A 433 2.52 8.92 -37.98
C ILE A 433 2.03 7.64 -37.33
N ASN A 434 2.74 6.55 -37.63
CA ASN A 434 2.46 5.23 -37.05
C ASN A 434 2.43 5.32 -35.53
N ALA A 435 1.29 5.00 -34.93
CA ALA A 435 1.05 4.96 -33.49
C ALA A 435 1.85 3.86 -32.74
N GLU A 436 2.70 3.13 -33.43
CA GLU A 436 3.53 2.04 -32.86
C GLU A 436 4.75 2.53 -32.07
N ILE A 437 5.10 3.83 -32.16
CA ILE A 437 6.29 4.36 -31.44
C ILE A 437 6.00 4.68 -29.95
N PHE A 438 4.74 4.82 -29.54
CA PHE A 438 4.38 5.14 -28.16
C PHE A 438 3.95 3.96 -27.28
N SER A 439 3.93 2.74 -27.81
CA SER A 439 3.65 1.54 -27.01
C SER A 439 4.92 0.86 -26.44
N ALA A 440 6.10 1.41 -26.70
CA ALA A 440 7.41 0.84 -26.33
C ALA A 440 8.24 1.72 -25.39
N VAL A 441 7.59 2.63 -24.63
CA VAL A 441 8.29 3.35 -23.53
C VAL A 441 7.53 3.16 -22.23
#